data_877c4f6cd09f820a1b1e70c88e6a8fd7
#
_entry.id   877c4f6cd09f820a1b1e70c88e6a8fd7
#
_cell.length_a   1.000
_cell.length_b   1.000
_cell.length_c   1.000
_cell.angle_alpha   90.00
_cell.angle_beta   90.00
_cell.angle_gamma   90.00
#
_symmetry.space_group_name_H-M   'P 1'
#
loop_
_entity.id
_entity.type
_entity.pdbx_description
1 polymer ?
#
loop_
_entity_poly.entity_id
_entity_poly.type
_entity_poly.pdbx_seq_one_letter_code
_entity_poly.pdbx_strand_id
1 'polypeptide(L)'
;MTDYKDTLNLPKTAFPMKGNLSNREPEMLRRWDDMGLYARIREAAAGRPLFTLHDGPPYANGDIHIGHVVNKVLKDIIVKSKTFAGFDAPCIPGWDCHGLPSELNGEKKVGTAGVMGDARAGRKGCGGEGGRVGG
;
A
#
# COMPACT_ATOMS: atom_id res chain seq x y z
N MET A 1 0.87 -4.49 -56.41
CA MET A 1 1.40 -4.99 -55.14
C MET A 1 0.23 -5.57 -54.37
N THR A 2 0.22 -6.86 -54.09
CA THR A 2 -0.91 -7.52 -53.42
C THR A 2 -0.91 -7.09 -51.96
N ASP A 3 -2.03 -6.52 -51.48
CA ASP A 3 -2.17 -6.17 -50.06
C ASP A 3 -2.53 -7.44 -49.27
N TYR A 4 -1.65 -7.86 -48.39
CA TYR A 4 -1.82 -9.08 -47.56
C TYR A 4 -2.50 -8.80 -46.21
N LYS A 5 -3.00 -7.59 -45.96
CA LYS A 5 -3.63 -7.24 -44.68
C LYS A 5 -4.82 -8.13 -44.34
N ASP A 6 -5.61 -8.47 -45.34
CA ASP A 6 -6.82 -9.29 -45.15
C ASP A 6 -6.54 -10.78 -45.01
N THR A 7 -5.28 -11.19 -45.20
CA THR A 7 -4.85 -12.60 -45.02
C THR A 7 -4.29 -12.88 -43.64
N LEU A 8 -4.15 -11.85 -42.80
CA LEU A 8 -3.59 -11.99 -41.44
C LEU A 8 -4.64 -12.54 -40.50
N ASN A 9 -4.42 -13.75 -39.99
CA ASN A 9 -5.23 -14.38 -38.96
C ASN A 9 -4.83 -13.88 -37.57
N LEU A 10 -5.04 -12.59 -37.28
CA LEU A 10 -4.82 -12.05 -35.96
C LEU A 10 -6.02 -12.34 -35.05
N PRO A 11 -5.81 -12.79 -33.83
CA PRO A 11 -6.90 -13.04 -32.90
C PRO A 11 -7.63 -11.73 -32.58
N LYS A 12 -8.96 -11.74 -32.73
CA LYS A 12 -9.81 -10.64 -32.29
C LYS A 12 -10.13 -10.84 -30.81
N THR A 13 -9.76 -9.89 -29.97
CA THR A 13 -10.02 -9.93 -28.54
C THR A 13 -10.54 -8.59 -28.05
N ALA A 14 -11.46 -8.62 -27.09
CA ALA A 14 -11.90 -7.44 -26.35
C ALA A 14 -10.86 -6.98 -25.31
N PHE A 15 -9.80 -7.78 -25.08
CA PHE A 15 -8.74 -7.41 -24.16
C PHE A 15 -7.94 -6.22 -24.70
N PRO A 16 -7.81 -5.12 -23.97
CA PRO A 16 -7.12 -3.93 -24.45
C PRO A 16 -5.62 -4.18 -24.62
N MET A 17 -5.10 -3.87 -25.81
CA MET A 17 -3.66 -4.02 -26.14
C MET A 17 -2.76 -3.06 -25.34
N LYS A 18 -3.31 -1.91 -24.90
CA LYS A 18 -2.61 -0.94 -24.06
C LYS A 18 -3.05 -1.13 -22.60
N GLY A 19 -2.09 -1.26 -21.70
CA GLY A 19 -2.37 -1.35 -20.27
C GLY A 19 -3.12 -0.14 -19.72
N ASN A 20 -2.72 1.08 -20.14
CA ASN A 20 -3.29 2.36 -19.68
C ASN A 20 -3.49 2.42 -18.15
N LEU A 21 -2.46 1.96 -17.42
CA LEU A 21 -2.55 1.70 -15.98
C LEU A 21 -2.87 2.95 -15.17
N SER A 22 -2.31 4.10 -15.56
CA SER A 22 -2.55 5.38 -14.88
C SER A 22 -4.04 5.77 -14.79
N ASN A 23 -4.86 5.33 -15.77
CA ASN A 23 -6.30 5.58 -15.76
C ASN A 23 -7.08 4.40 -15.16
N ARG A 24 -6.63 3.17 -15.42
CA ARG A 24 -7.34 1.97 -15.00
C ARG A 24 -7.16 1.63 -13.52
N GLU A 25 -5.99 1.88 -12.95
CA GLU A 25 -5.74 1.57 -11.55
C GLU A 25 -6.65 2.33 -10.58
N PRO A 26 -6.89 3.65 -10.75
CA PRO A 26 -7.85 4.36 -9.91
C PRO A 26 -9.28 3.83 -10.01
N GLU A 27 -9.70 3.34 -11.18
CA GLU A 27 -11.01 2.72 -11.36
C GLU A 27 -11.10 1.36 -10.67
N MET A 28 -10.02 0.57 -10.76
CA MET A 28 -9.93 -0.72 -10.06
C MET A 28 -9.98 -0.55 -8.54
N LEU A 29 -9.25 0.43 -8.01
CA LEU A 29 -9.27 0.73 -6.57
C LEU A 29 -10.68 1.09 -6.11
N ARG A 30 -11.35 2.03 -6.79
CA ARG A 30 -12.75 2.38 -6.47
C ARG A 30 -13.66 1.18 -6.47
N ARG A 31 -13.57 0.33 -7.50
CA ARG A 31 -14.36 -0.89 -7.58
C ARG A 31 -14.08 -1.85 -6.41
N TRP A 32 -12.83 -1.99 -5.99
CA TRP A 32 -12.47 -2.85 -4.85
C TRP A 32 -13.01 -2.30 -3.53
N ASP A 33 -12.99 -0.97 -3.36
CA ASP A 33 -13.57 -0.31 -2.19
C ASP A 33 -15.09 -0.47 -2.15
N ASP A 34 -15.76 -0.20 -3.26
CA ASP A 34 -17.23 -0.33 -3.37
C ASP A 34 -17.71 -1.75 -3.05
N MET A 35 -16.94 -2.75 -3.42
CA MET A 35 -17.30 -4.15 -3.14
C MET A 35 -16.81 -4.65 -1.77
N GLY A 36 -16.06 -3.84 -1.01
CA GLY A 36 -15.44 -4.25 0.25
C GLY A 36 -14.52 -5.45 0.09
N LEU A 37 -13.69 -5.46 -0.97
CA LEU A 37 -12.92 -6.63 -1.40
C LEU A 37 -12.08 -7.23 -0.27
N TYR A 38 -11.41 -6.41 0.52
CA TYR A 38 -10.54 -6.91 1.59
C TYR A 38 -11.34 -7.63 2.69
N ALA A 39 -12.47 -7.08 3.11
CA ALA A 39 -13.35 -7.73 4.09
C ALA A 39 -13.82 -9.11 3.59
N ARG A 40 -14.22 -9.19 2.33
CA ARG A 40 -14.63 -10.46 1.70
C ARG A 40 -13.50 -11.50 1.64
N ILE A 41 -12.26 -11.05 1.38
CA ILE A 41 -11.09 -11.94 1.42
C ILE A 41 -10.88 -12.47 2.84
N ARG A 42 -11.03 -11.62 3.86
CA ARG A 42 -10.89 -12.02 5.26
C ARG A 42 -11.96 -13.05 5.67
N GLU A 43 -13.20 -12.81 5.29
CA GLU A 43 -14.29 -13.75 5.53
C GLU A 43 -14.04 -15.11 4.85
N ALA A 44 -13.62 -15.09 3.59
CA ALA A 44 -13.33 -16.31 2.83
C ALA A 44 -12.11 -17.07 3.35
N ALA A 45 -11.22 -16.41 4.07
CA ALA A 45 -10.03 -17.01 4.67
C ALA A 45 -10.27 -17.52 6.10
N ALA A 46 -11.43 -17.27 6.69
CA ALA A 46 -11.75 -17.65 8.06
C ALA A 46 -11.62 -19.18 8.25
N GLY A 47 -10.94 -19.58 9.32
CA GLY A 47 -10.71 -21.00 9.63
C GLY A 47 -9.54 -21.66 8.88
N ARG A 48 -8.85 -20.94 7.99
CA ARG A 48 -7.63 -21.43 7.35
C ARG A 48 -6.43 -21.29 8.31
N PRO A 49 -5.33 -22.02 8.07
CA PRO A 49 -4.10 -21.84 8.83
C PRO A 49 -3.59 -20.41 8.72
N LEU A 50 -3.27 -19.80 9.85
CA LEU A 50 -2.78 -18.43 9.90
C LEU A 50 -1.34 -18.34 9.36
N PHE A 51 -1.10 -17.37 8.47
CA PHE A 51 0.23 -16.97 8.05
C PHE A 51 0.44 -15.49 8.36
N THR A 52 1.31 -15.18 9.30
CA THR A 52 1.63 -13.80 9.67
C THR A 52 2.94 -13.38 9.02
N LEU A 53 2.87 -12.38 8.14
CA LEU A 53 4.07 -11.70 7.64
C LEU A 53 4.50 -10.66 8.66
N HIS A 54 5.69 -10.84 9.23
CA HIS A 54 6.28 -9.85 10.12
C HIS A 54 6.80 -8.67 9.30
N ASP A 55 6.16 -7.52 9.43
CA ASP A 55 6.51 -6.31 8.67
C ASP A 55 7.38 -5.37 9.52
N GLY A 56 8.45 -4.83 8.92
CA GLY A 56 9.13 -3.64 9.41
C GLY A 56 8.41 -2.42 8.85
N PRO A 57 7.68 -1.64 9.67
CA PRO A 57 6.94 -0.49 9.18
C PRO A 57 7.90 0.63 8.73
N PRO A 58 7.55 1.39 7.70
CA PRO A 58 8.33 2.55 7.29
C PRO A 58 8.17 3.70 8.28
N TYR A 59 9.15 4.59 8.33
CA TYR A 59 9.04 5.85 9.06
C TYR A 59 7.91 6.72 8.50
N ALA A 60 7.17 7.38 9.40
CA ALA A 60 6.03 8.24 9.02
C ALA A 60 6.44 9.64 8.54
N ASN A 61 7.72 9.93 8.39
CA ASN A 61 8.30 11.28 8.29
C ASN A 61 9.06 11.56 7.00
N GLY A 62 8.74 10.94 5.90
CA GLY A 62 9.46 11.18 4.64
C GLY A 62 8.65 10.81 3.41
N ASP A 63 9.12 11.27 2.27
CA ASP A 63 8.54 10.93 0.98
C ASP A 63 8.80 9.48 0.63
N ILE A 64 7.83 8.88 -0.07
CA ILE A 64 7.95 7.52 -0.58
C ILE A 64 9.00 7.49 -1.69
N HIS A 65 9.95 6.58 -1.60
CA HIS A 65 10.97 6.37 -2.62
C HIS A 65 10.94 4.92 -3.14
N ILE A 66 11.70 4.65 -4.20
CA ILE A 66 11.70 3.36 -4.89
C ILE A 66 11.98 2.16 -3.95
N GLY A 67 12.77 2.34 -2.89
CA GLY A 67 12.99 1.29 -1.89
C GLY A 67 11.72 0.90 -1.14
N HIS A 68 10.85 1.85 -0.82
CA HIS A 68 9.54 1.57 -0.26
C HIS A 68 8.66 0.81 -1.25
N VAL A 69 8.69 1.19 -2.54
CA VAL A 69 7.92 0.50 -3.58
C VAL A 69 8.34 -0.96 -3.68
N VAL A 70 9.64 -1.25 -3.80
CA VAL A 70 10.16 -2.62 -3.84
C VAL A 70 9.72 -3.43 -2.62
N ASN A 71 9.90 -2.86 -1.42
CA ASN A 71 9.53 -3.51 -0.17
C ASN A 71 8.03 -3.84 -0.12
N LYS A 72 7.16 -2.87 -0.46
CA LYS A 72 5.70 -3.07 -0.43
C LYS A 72 5.23 -4.06 -1.48
N VAL A 73 5.80 -4.03 -2.70
CA VAL A 73 5.47 -4.98 -3.76
C VAL A 73 5.85 -6.41 -3.36
N LEU A 74 7.04 -6.62 -2.79
CA LEU A 74 7.45 -7.95 -2.31
C LEU A 74 6.53 -8.48 -1.21
N LYS A 75 6.14 -7.65 -0.26
CA LYS A 75 5.19 -8.02 0.80
C LYS A 75 3.82 -8.38 0.23
N ASP A 76 3.32 -7.59 -0.70
CA ASP A 76 2.04 -7.84 -1.38
C ASP A 76 2.06 -9.19 -2.12
N ILE A 77 3.13 -9.48 -2.85
CA ILE A 77 3.31 -10.77 -3.52
C ILE A 77 3.30 -11.92 -2.52
N ILE A 78 4.00 -11.82 -1.40
CA ILE A 78 4.05 -12.87 -0.37
C ILE A 78 2.65 -13.10 0.22
N VAL A 79 1.97 -12.05 0.67
CA VAL A 79 0.64 -12.14 1.29
C VAL A 79 -0.37 -12.74 0.30
N LYS A 80 -0.40 -12.26 -0.94
CA LYS A 80 -1.30 -12.79 -1.97
C LYS A 80 -0.99 -14.24 -2.31
N SER A 81 0.28 -14.58 -2.48
CA SER A 81 0.71 -15.95 -2.76
C SER A 81 0.28 -16.91 -1.64
N LYS A 82 0.42 -16.52 -0.38
CA LYS A 82 -0.03 -17.32 0.76
C LYS A 82 -1.55 -17.45 0.83
N THR A 83 -2.27 -16.37 0.55
CA THR A 83 -3.74 -16.39 0.46
C THR A 83 -4.22 -17.37 -0.62
N PHE A 84 -3.61 -17.36 -1.80
CA PHE A 84 -3.91 -18.30 -2.88
C PHE A 84 -3.52 -19.74 -2.53
N ALA A 85 -2.47 -19.92 -1.73
CA ALA A 85 -2.05 -21.25 -1.25
C ALA A 85 -2.97 -21.80 -0.13
N GLY A 86 -4.04 -21.10 0.24
CA GLY A 86 -5.02 -21.55 1.21
C GLY A 86 -4.76 -21.15 2.65
N PHE A 87 -3.88 -20.21 2.89
CA PHE A 87 -3.64 -19.65 4.21
C PHE A 87 -4.55 -18.42 4.49
N ASP A 88 -4.78 -18.16 5.76
CA ASP A 88 -5.27 -16.89 6.25
C ASP A 88 -4.08 -15.95 6.45
N ALA A 89 -3.82 -15.08 5.45
CA ALA A 89 -2.68 -14.16 5.43
C ALA A 89 -3.15 -12.71 5.56
N PRO A 90 -3.38 -12.20 6.79
CA PRO A 90 -3.78 -10.80 6.98
C PRO A 90 -2.65 -9.85 6.60
N CYS A 91 -3.03 -8.74 5.97
CA CYS A 91 -2.15 -7.59 5.77
C CYS A 91 -2.55 -6.49 6.74
N ILE A 92 -1.69 -6.22 7.73
CA ILE A 92 -1.92 -5.17 8.73
C ILE A 92 -0.86 -4.10 8.49
N PRO A 93 -1.21 -2.96 7.89
CA PRO A 93 -0.26 -1.86 7.68
C PRO A 93 0.10 -1.20 9.00
N GLY A 94 1.33 -0.72 9.09
CA GLY A 94 1.83 0.01 10.25
C GLY A 94 2.80 1.11 9.84
N TRP A 95 3.10 2.00 10.79
CA TRP A 95 4.06 3.08 10.65
C TRP A 95 5.00 3.09 11.84
N ASP A 96 6.28 3.36 11.58
CA ASP A 96 7.23 3.67 12.64
C ASP A 96 7.16 5.17 12.95
N CYS A 97 6.56 5.50 14.08
CA CYS A 97 6.34 6.88 14.52
C CYS A 97 7.31 7.34 15.58
N HIS A 98 8.28 6.51 15.96
CA HIS A 98 9.23 6.77 17.04
C HIS A 98 10.66 6.86 16.52
N GLY A 99 11.52 7.51 17.34
CA GLY A 99 12.95 7.61 17.09
C GLY A 99 13.40 8.95 16.56
N LEU A 100 14.71 9.11 16.48
CA LEU A 100 15.41 10.37 16.19
C LEU A 100 14.92 11.08 14.92
N PRO A 101 14.63 10.40 13.80
CA PRO A 101 14.14 11.09 12.59
C PRO A 101 12.79 11.76 12.79
N SER A 102 11.87 11.14 13.54
CA SER A 102 10.55 11.72 13.84
C SER A 102 10.65 12.87 14.82
N GLU A 103 11.50 12.74 15.82
CA GLU A 103 11.77 13.78 16.81
C GLU A 103 12.41 15.02 16.19
N LEU A 104 13.45 14.86 15.36
CA LEU A 104 14.10 15.97 14.64
C LEU A 104 13.13 16.73 13.70
N ASN A 105 12.23 16.03 13.04
CA ASN A 105 11.22 16.68 12.20
C ASN A 105 10.14 17.38 13.05
N GLY A 106 9.79 16.81 14.19
CA GLY A 106 8.93 17.46 15.18
C GLY A 106 9.56 18.77 15.71
N GLU A 107 10.82 18.72 16.10
CA GLU A 107 11.56 19.91 16.56
C GLU A 107 11.68 20.99 15.49
N LYS A 108 11.91 20.62 14.23
CA LYS A 108 11.95 21.58 13.11
C LYS A 108 10.61 22.29 12.88
N LYS A 109 9.49 21.60 13.12
CA LYS A 109 8.15 22.16 12.94
C LYS A 109 7.67 22.98 14.13
N VAL A 110 8.03 22.58 15.33
CA VAL A 110 7.50 23.16 16.59
C VAL A 110 8.51 24.07 17.28
N GLY A 111 9.78 24.08 16.84
CA GLY A 111 10.89 24.71 17.51
C GLY A 111 11.49 23.79 18.57
N THR A 112 12.77 24.04 18.90
CA THR A 112 13.49 23.23 19.89
C THR A 112 12.74 23.27 21.22
N ALA A 113 12.24 22.14 21.68
CA ALA A 113 11.66 22.02 23.00
C ALA A 113 12.76 22.36 24.02
N GLY A 114 12.59 23.42 24.78
CA GLY A 114 13.48 23.71 25.90
C GLY A 114 13.56 22.48 26.81
N VAL A 115 14.65 22.31 27.53
CA VAL A 115 15.02 21.13 28.34
C VAL A 115 13.94 20.65 29.34
N MET A 116 12.80 21.35 29.39
CA MET A 116 11.58 21.00 30.12
C MET A 116 10.32 21.21 29.32
N GLY A 117 10.39 21.17 27.96
CA GLY A 117 9.24 21.28 27.10
C GLY A 117 8.33 20.08 27.18
N ASP A 118 7.10 20.36 27.46
CA ASP A 118 5.98 19.46 27.67
C ASP A 118 6.00 18.26 26.69
N ALA A 119 6.24 17.06 27.19
CA ALA A 119 6.17 15.79 26.44
C ALA A 119 4.81 15.56 25.73
N ARG A 120 3.82 16.44 25.94
CA ARG A 120 2.54 16.49 25.26
C ARG A 120 2.60 17.13 23.87
N ALA A 121 3.56 18.04 23.61
CA ALA A 121 3.70 18.70 22.31
C ALA A 121 4.20 17.74 21.23
N GLY A 122 5.12 16.83 21.57
CA GLY A 122 5.62 15.81 20.66
C GLY A 122 4.56 14.81 20.22
N ARG A 123 3.58 14.50 21.07
CA ARG A 123 2.46 13.59 20.76
C ARG A 123 1.42 14.20 19.81
N LYS A 124 1.24 15.51 19.78
CA LYS A 124 0.31 16.17 18.84
C LYS A 124 0.85 16.26 17.40
N GLY A 125 2.18 16.24 17.23
CA GLY A 125 2.80 16.27 15.90
C GLY A 125 2.75 14.94 15.14
N CYS A 126 2.75 13.81 15.83
CA CYS A 126 2.71 12.49 15.22
C CYS A 126 1.28 11.99 14.88
N GLY A 127 0.26 12.56 15.52
CA GLY A 127 -1.12 12.09 15.37
C GLY A 127 -1.95 12.83 14.32
N GLY A 128 -1.44 13.92 13.73
CA GLY A 128 -2.23 14.85 12.94
C GLY A 128 -2.25 14.66 11.42
N GLU A 129 -1.28 14.01 10.85
CA GLU A 129 -1.14 13.92 9.39
C GLU A 129 -1.15 12.49 8.82
N GLY A 130 -1.20 11.46 9.65
CA GLY A 130 -1.34 10.07 9.21
C GLY A 130 -2.75 9.66 8.75
N GLY A 131 -3.71 10.58 8.83
CA GLY A 131 -5.14 10.29 8.62
C GLY A 131 -5.70 10.54 7.23
N ARG A 132 -4.87 10.92 6.26
CA ARG A 132 -5.33 11.11 4.87
C ARG A 132 -4.34 10.55 3.86
N VAL A 133 -4.14 9.27 3.88
CA VAL A 133 -3.82 8.56 2.65
C VAL A 133 -5.09 7.79 2.33
N GLY A 134 -5.87 8.44 1.48
CA GLY A 134 -7.18 8.01 1.09
C GLY A 134 -7.20 6.60 0.57
N GLY A 135 -8.33 6.02 0.75
CA GLY A 135 -8.73 4.80 0.13
C GLY A 135 -8.65 4.85 -1.38
#